data_90133a297099d76ee82eaf675fd29ba0
#
_entry.id   90133a297099d76ee82eaf675fd29ba0
#
_cell.length_a   1.000
_cell.length_b   1.000
_cell.length_c   1.000
_cell.angle_alpha   90.00
_cell.angle_beta   90.00
_cell.angle_gamma   90.00
#
_symmetry.space_group_name_H-M   'P 1'
#
loop_
_entity.id
_entity.type
_entity.pdbx_description
1 polymer ?
#
loop_
_entity_poly.entity_id
_entity_poly.type
_entity_poly.pdbx_seq_one_letter_code
_entity_poly.pdbx_strand_id
1 'polypeptide(L)'
;MSKSLTHIDSDGTARMVDVGAKAETRRVAVASGRITMTPQALAAIRAGDAPKGDVLGTARIAGIMAAKRTADLIPMCHPLAIDAVNVDFTFEEDAVRATATASITGKTGIEMEAITATAIALVTIYDMAKALDKGMVIGDIRLVEKRGGKSGHWRAEGWTK
;
A
#
# COMPACT_ATOMS: atom_id res chain seq x y z
N MET A 1 -11.03 -25.66 17.50
CA MET A 1 -11.17 -24.39 18.25
C MET A 1 -11.72 -23.33 17.32
N SER A 2 -12.95 -22.89 17.52
CA SER A 2 -13.58 -21.81 16.76
C SER A 2 -12.77 -20.52 16.99
N LYS A 3 -12.16 -19.96 15.93
CA LYS A 3 -11.58 -18.60 16.01
C LYS A 3 -12.76 -17.65 16.20
N SER A 4 -12.91 -17.03 17.35
CA SER A 4 -13.92 -16.00 17.56
C SER A 4 -13.66 -14.87 16.56
N LEU A 5 -14.71 -14.46 15.87
CA LEU A 5 -14.66 -13.31 14.95
C LEU A 5 -14.47 -12.04 15.80
N THR A 6 -13.36 -11.34 15.60
CA THR A 6 -12.99 -10.19 16.45
C THR A 6 -13.64 -8.87 16.01
N HIS A 7 -14.20 -8.81 14.81
CA HIS A 7 -14.84 -7.65 14.22
C HIS A 7 -16.37 -7.75 14.11
N ILE A 8 -16.94 -8.80 14.69
CA ILE A 8 -18.39 -9.04 14.73
C ILE A 8 -18.76 -9.38 16.15
N ASP A 9 -19.76 -8.71 16.71
CA ASP A 9 -20.30 -9.02 18.02
C ASP A 9 -21.29 -10.18 17.98
N SER A 10 -21.88 -10.52 19.14
CA SER A 10 -22.84 -11.63 19.27
C SER A 10 -24.09 -11.46 18.41
N ASP A 11 -24.40 -10.24 18.02
CA ASP A 11 -25.62 -9.87 17.26
C ASP A 11 -25.35 -9.76 15.75
N GLY A 12 -24.10 -10.10 15.30
CA GLY A 12 -23.70 -10.03 13.90
C GLY A 12 -23.34 -8.62 13.42
N THR A 13 -23.27 -7.65 14.33
CA THR A 13 -22.94 -6.26 13.98
C THR A 13 -21.43 -6.07 13.87
N ALA A 14 -20.98 -5.42 12.79
CA ALA A 14 -19.57 -5.09 12.57
C ALA A 14 -19.12 -4.01 13.57
N ARG A 15 -17.93 -4.21 14.17
CA ARG A 15 -17.31 -3.25 15.08
C ARG A 15 -15.79 -3.17 14.87
N MET A 16 -15.23 -2.01 15.14
CA MET A 16 -13.78 -1.84 15.22
C MET A 16 -13.26 -2.50 16.51
N VAL A 17 -12.18 -3.29 16.39
CA VAL A 17 -11.59 -4.02 17.53
C VAL A 17 -10.99 -3.05 18.54
N ASP A 18 -11.30 -3.23 19.83
CA ASP A 18 -10.63 -2.53 20.92
C ASP A 18 -9.17 -3.02 21.04
N VAL A 19 -8.24 -2.10 20.92
CA VAL A 19 -6.79 -2.36 21.05
C VAL A 19 -6.20 -1.68 22.29
N GLY A 20 -7.02 -1.09 23.16
CA GLY A 20 -6.59 -0.31 24.33
C GLY A 20 -5.66 -1.07 25.27
N ALA A 21 -5.94 -2.36 25.52
CA ALA A 21 -5.17 -3.22 26.44
C ALA A 21 -3.89 -3.84 25.82
N LYS A 22 -3.64 -3.64 24.50
CA LYS A 22 -2.44 -4.20 23.84
C LYS A 22 -1.21 -3.33 24.13
N ALA A 23 -0.05 -4.01 24.29
CA ALA A 23 1.22 -3.31 24.37
C ALA A 23 1.59 -2.66 23.03
N GLU A 24 2.22 -1.51 23.09
CA GLU A 24 2.81 -0.87 21.92
C GLU A 24 4.05 -1.65 21.46
N THR A 25 4.14 -1.91 20.18
CA THR A 25 5.29 -2.58 19.56
C THR A 25 5.61 -1.88 18.24
N ARG A 26 6.89 -1.91 17.85
CA ARG A 26 7.27 -1.47 16.51
C ARG A 26 6.71 -2.44 15.47
N ARG A 27 6.02 -1.90 14.47
CA ARG A 27 5.40 -2.66 13.40
C ARG A 27 5.82 -2.09 12.05
N VAL A 28 6.05 -2.98 11.11
CA VAL A 28 6.38 -2.64 9.72
C VAL A 28 5.52 -3.48 8.80
N ALA A 29 5.00 -2.87 7.77
CA ALA A 29 4.32 -3.56 6.68
C ALA A 29 4.89 -3.11 5.34
N VAL A 30 5.02 -4.06 4.42
CA VAL A 30 5.42 -3.82 3.03
C VAL A 30 4.33 -4.35 2.13
N ALA A 31 3.85 -3.51 1.23
CA ALA A 31 2.93 -3.89 0.16
C ALA A 31 3.58 -3.61 -1.19
N SER A 32 3.20 -4.39 -2.19
CA SER A 32 3.68 -4.23 -3.56
C SER A 32 2.53 -4.39 -4.53
N GLY A 33 2.65 -3.76 -5.70
CA GLY A 33 1.74 -3.88 -6.83
C GLY A 33 2.43 -3.40 -8.10
N ARG A 34 1.81 -3.60 -9.25
CA ARG A 34 2.40 -3.19 -10.53
C ARG A 34 1.36 -2.56 -11.45
N ILE A 35 1.82 -1.77 -12.39
CA ILE A 35 1.03 -1.26 -13.50
C ILE A 35 1.73 -1.62 -14.81
N THR A 36 1.08 -2.45 -15.63
CA THR A 36 1.57 -2.81 -16.96
C THR A 36 1.18 -1.76 -17.98
N MET A 37 2.02 -1.55 -18.97
CA MET A 37 1.83 -0.54 -19.99
C MET A 37 2.57 -0.87 -21.29
N THR A 38 2.27 -0.10 -22.33
CA THR A 38 3.00 -0.19 -23.59
C THR A 38 4.47 0.22 -23.43
N PRO A 39 5.39 -0.32 -24.24
CA PRO A 39 6.79 0.07 -24.22
C PRO A 39 7.01 1.57 -24.38
N GLN A 40 6.17 2.23 -25.18
CA GLN A 40 6.23 3.68 -25.38
C GLN A 40 5.93 4.46 -24.09
N ALA A 41 4.86 4.09 -23.37
CA ALA A 41 4.50 4.73 -22.10
C ALA A 41 5.59 4.50 -21.04
N LEU A 42 6.10 3.27 -20.95
CA LEU A 42 7.17 2.90 -20.03
C LEU A 42 8.46 3.69 -20.30
N ALA A 43 8.84 3.84 -21.56
CA ALA A 43 10.02 4.62 -21.97
C ALA A 43 9.86 6.10 -21.61
N ALA A 44 8.69 6.70 -21.86
CA ALA A 44 8.42 8.09 -21.54
C ALA A 44 8.46 8.35 -20.01
N ILE A 45 7.90 7.45 -19.20
CA ILE A 45 7.98 7.57 -17.74
C ILE A 45 9.43 7.46 -17.26
N ARG A 46 10.20 6.53 -17.82
CA ARG A 46 11.61 6.33 -17.48
C ARG A 46 12.48 7.52 -17.85
N ALA A 47 12.21 8.16 -18.98
CA ALA A 47 12.91 9.34 -19.46
C ALA A 47 12.48 10.64 -18.75
N GLY A 48 11.34 10.64 -18.04
CA GLY A 48 10.77 11.85 -17.46
C GLY A 48 10.02 12.74 -18.47
N ASP A 49 9.69 12.19 -19.65
CA ASP A 49 9.07 12.91 -20.77
C ASP A 49 7.54 12.74 -20.84
N ALA A 50 6.91 12.30 -19.74
CA ALA A 50 5.46 12.15 -19.71
C ALA A 50 4.76 13.52 -19.82
N PRO A 51 3.58 13.59 -20.50
CA PRO A 51 2.89 14.88 -20.75
C PRO A 51 2.52 15.68 -19.50
N LYS A 52 2.34 15.02 -18.36
CA LYS A 52 2.01 15.64 -17.06
C LYS A 52 3.24 15.86 -16.16
N GLY A 53 4.46 15.65 -16.67
CA GLY A 53 5.70 15.86 -15.92
C GLY A 53 6.14 14.64 -15.09
N ASP A 54 6.68 14.89 -13.89
CA ASP A 54 7.25 13.85 -13.02
C ASP A 54 6.20 12.89 -12.48
N VAL A 55 6.01 11.77 -13.18
CA VAL A 55 5.04 10.73 -12.87
C VAL A 55 5.37 10.05 -11.54
N LEU A 56 6.62 9.61 -11.36
CA LEU A 56 7.00 8.82 -10.19
C LEU A 56 7.09 9.67 -8.91
N GLY A 57 7.59 10.89 -9.00
CA GLY A 57 7.60 11.83 -7.89
C GLY A 57 6.19 12.16 -7.42
N THR A 58 5.27 12.47 -8.36
CA THR A 58 3.86 12.74 -8.04
C THR A 58 3.20 11.51 -7.41
N ALA A 59 3.41 10.31 -7.98
CA ALA A 59 2.86 9.05 -7.46
C ALA A 59 3.39 8.72 -6.05
N ARG A 60 4.67 9.01 -5.78
CA ARG A 60 5.26 8.83 -4.45
C ARG A 60 4.55 9.69 -3.40
N ILE A 61 4.38 10.98 -3.68
CA ILE A 61 3.69 11.89 -2.76
C ILE A 61 2.24 11.47 -2.55
N ALA A 62 1.53 11.10 -3.62
CA ALA A 62 0.15 10.63 -3.54
C ALA A 62 0.02 9.37 -2.67
N GLY A 63 0.92 8.39 -2.83
CA GLY A 63 0.96 7.19 -2.01
C GLY A 63 1.22 7.48 -0.53
N ILE A 64 2.17 8.35 -0.21
CA ILE A 64 2.45 8.78 1.16
C ILE A 64 1.23 9.48 1.77
N MET A 65 0.58 10.37 1.02
CA MET A 65 -0.64 11.04 1.48
C MET A 65 -1.79 10.06 1.72
N ALA A 66 -1.95 9.06 0.86
CA ALA A 66 -2.99 8.04 0.97
C ALA A 66 -2.81 7.17 2.22
N ALA A 67 -1.57 6.77 2.55
CA ALA A 67 -1.28 6.06 3.80
C ALA A 67 -1.80 6.82 5.02
N LYS A 68 -1.58 8.14 5.07
CA LYS A 68 -2.02 9.01 6.18
C LYS A 68 -3.54 9.16 6.28
N ARG A 69 -4.28 8.80 5.23
CA ARG A 69 -5.74 8.92 5.13
C ARG A 69 -6.44 7.55 5.04
N THR A 70 -5.76 6.48 5.35
CA THR A 70 -6.33 5.13 5.22
C THR A 70 -7.61 4.98 6.04
N ALA A 71 -7.65 5.49 7.27
CA ALA A 71 -8.83 5.43 8.12
C ALA A 71 -10.03 6.21 7.57
N ASP A 72 -9.81 7.23 6.72
CA ASP A 72 -10.89 7.97 6.05
C ASP A 72 -11.53 7.16 4.91
N LEU A 73 -10.81 6.17 4.37
CA LEU A 73 -11.21 5.37 3.22
C LEU A 73 -11.70 3.98 3.60
N ILE A 74 -11.13 3.39 4.64
CA ILE A 74 -11.38 2.00 5.07
C ILE A 74 -12.11 2.01 6.42
N PRO A 75 -13.41 1.69 6.45
CA PRO A 75 -14.28 1.96 7.61
C PRO A 75 -13.83 1.35 8.93
N MET A 76 -13.18 0.17 8.89
CA MET A 76 -12.78 -0.57 10.08
C MET A 76 -11.31 -0.34 10.47
N CYS A 77 -10.61 0.60 9.84
CA CYS A 77 -9.25 0.96 10.18
C CYS A 77 -9.22 2.01 11.29
N HIS A 78 -8.28 1.84 12.23
CA HIS A 78 -8.00 2.86 13.24
C HIS A 78 -7.24 4.03 12.60
N PRO A 79 -7.50 5.28 13.02
CA PRO A 79 -6.63 6.40 12.66
C PRO A 79 -5.27 6.23 13.35
N LEU A 80 -4.19 6.21 12.57
CA LEU A 80 -2.85 5.92 13.06
C LEU A 80 -1.91 7.11 12.91
N ALA A 81 -1.13 7.39 13.95
CA ALA A 81 0.03 8.29 13.88
C ALA A 81 1.23 7.53 13.32
N ILE A 82 1.36 7.52 11.99
CA ILE A 82 2.40 6.76 11.27
C ILE A 82 3.78 7.36 11.52
N ASP A 83 4.77 6.53 11.88
CA ASP A 83 6.15 6.98 12.07
C ASP A 83 6.84 7.29 10.73
N ALA A 84 6.70 6.40 9.73
CA ALA A 84 7.29 6.59 8.41
C ALA A 84 6.53 5.85 7.31
N VAL A 85 6.53 6.44 6.11
CA VAL A 85 6.06 5.81 4.87
C VAL A 85 7.07 6.10 3.76
N ASN A 86 7.52 5.04 3.08
CA ASN A 86 8.31 5.13 1.86
C ASN A 86 7.56 4.47 0.72
N VAL A 87 7.64 5.07 -0.47
CA VAL A 87 7.11 4.49 -1.71
C VAL A 87 8.23 4.50 -2.73
N ASP A 88 8.66 3.31 -3.14
CA ASP A 88 9.72 3.10 -4.11
C ASP A 88 9.17 2.50 -5.40
N PHE A 89 9.85 2.76 -6.50
CA PHE A 89 9.47 2.25 -7.82
C PHE A 89 10.64 1.50 -8.46
N THR A 90 10.31 0.40 -9.13
CA THR A 90 11.23 -0.33 -9.99
C THR A 90 10.60 -0.54 -11.36
N PHE A 91 11.42 -0.40 -12.41
CA PHE A 91 11.00 -0.69 -13.77
C PHE A 91 11.19 -2.19 -14.05
N GLU A 92 10.13 -2.82 -14.53
CA GLU A 92 10.11 -4.18 -15.07
C GLU A 92 10.13 -4.12 -16.60
N GLU A 93 10.04 -5.26 -17.27
CA GLU A 93 10.05 -5.35 -18.73
C GLU A 93 8.87 -4.61 -19.36
N ASP A 94 7.68 -4.78 -18.79
CA ASP A 94 6.41 -4.24 -19.29
C ASP A 94 5.63 -3.41 -18.24
N ALA A 95 6.26 -3.07 -17.11
CA ALA A 95 5.56 -2.45 -15.99
C ALA A 95 6.44 -1.53 -15.14
N VAL A 96 5.77 -0.73 -14.34
CA VAL A 96 6.34 -0.10 -13.14
C VAL A 96 5.77 -0.82 -11.92
N ARG A 97 6.66 -1.32 -11.05
CA ARG A 97 6.31 -1.85 -9.73
C ARG A 97 6.41 -0.75 -8.68
N ALA A 98 5.37 -0.60 -7.89
CA ALA A 98 5.38 0.22 -6.69
C ALA A 98 5.52 -0.68 -5.46
N THR A 99 6.36 -0.27 -4.52
CA THR A 99 6.55 -0.93 -3.22
C THR A 99 6.45 0.11 -2.12
N ALA A 100 5.44 -0.02 -1.26
CA ALA A 100 5.26 0.86 -0.12
C ALA A 100 5.67 0.15 1.17
N THR A 101 6.47 0.83 1.99
CA THR A 101 6.84 0.40 3.33
C THR A 101 6.30 1.41 4.32
N ALA A 102 5.47 0.95 5.26
CA ALA A 102 4.95 1.77 6.35
C ALA A 102 5.41 1.22 7.70
N SER A 103 5.69 2.11 8.66
CA SER A 103 6.08 1.73 10.02
C SER A 103 5.38 2.59 11.07
N ILE A 104 5.11 1.95 12.21
CA ILE A 104 4.48 2.57 13.38
C ILE A 104 4.97 1.90 14.66
N THR A 105 5.07 2.66 15.74
CA THR A 105 5.11 2.16 17.11
C THR A 105 3.69 2.28 17.67
N GLY A 106 2.99 1.14 17.82
CA GLY A 106 1.58 1.17 18.16
C GLY A 106 0.98 -0.18 18.50
N LYS A 107 -0.33 -0.16 18.78
CA LYS A 107 -1.12 -1.31 19.28
C LYS A 107 -1.78 -2.13 18.18
N THR A 108 -1.85 -1.62 16.96
CA THR A 108 -2.46 -2.29 15.81
C THR A 108 -1.50 -2.39 14.62
N GLY A 109 -1.85 -3.20 13.62
CA GLY A 109 -1.06 -3.37 12.39
C GLY A 109 -1.12 -2.14 11.49
N ILE A 110 -0.20 -2.06 10.53
CA ILE A 110 -0.07 -0.97 9.56
C ILE A 110 -0.15 -1.50 8.11
N GLU A 111 -0.72 -2.68 7.94
CA GLU A 111 -0.81 -3.35 6.65
C GLU A 111 -1.67 -2.57 5.65
N MET A 112 -2.80 -2.02 6.12
CA MET A 112 -3.73 -1.30 5.26
C MET A 112 -3.14 0.01 4.74
N GLU A 113 -2.35 0.69 5.54
CA GLU A 113 -1.64 1.92 5.15
C GLU A 113 -0.63 1.64 4.03
N ALA A 114 0.11 0.52 4.11
CA ALA A 114 1.04 0.11 3.06
C ALA A 114 0.29 -0.27 1.76
N ILE A 115 -0.82 -1.02 1.85
CA ILE A 115 -1.64 -1.40 0.70
C ILE A 115 -2.26 -0.17 0.05
N THR A 116 -2.83 0.74 0.84
CA THR A 116 -3.46 1.98 0.34
C THR A 116 -2.44 2.87 -0.34
N ALA A 117 -1.23 3.01 0.24
CA ALA A 117 -0.14 3.75 -0.38
C ALA A 117 0.24 3.18 -1.75
N THR A 118 0.40 1.86 -1.84
CA THR A 118 0.71 1.18 -3.10
C THR A 118 -0.38 1.39 -4.14
N ALA A 119 -1.64 1.20 -3.75
CA ALA A 119 -2.78 1.34 -4.65
C ALA A 119 -2.90 2.75 -5.23
N ILE A 120 -2.82 3.77 -4.40
CA ILE A 120 -2.96 5.17 -4.85
C ILE A 120 -1.73 5.65 -5.63
N ALA A 121 -0.53 5.16 -5.31
CA ALA A 121 0.64 5.41 -6.14
C ALA A 121 0.44 4.88 -7.57
N LEU A 122 -0.07 3.65 -7.73
CA LEU A 122 -0.34 3.06 -9.05
C LEU A 122 -1.47 3.76 -9.80
N VAL A 123 -2.55 4.16 -9.10
CA VAL A 123 -3.63 4.95 -9.69
C VAL A 123 -3.11 6.32 -10.16
N THR A 124 -2.18 6.92 -9.43
CA THR A 124 -1.56 8.19 -9.82
C THR A 124 -0.68 8.03 -11.05
N ILE A 125 0.09 6.93 -11.17
CA ILE A 125 0.83 6.62 -12.40
C ILE A 125 -0.15 6.53 -13.58
N TYR A 126 -1.27 5.84 -13.41
CA TYR A 126 -2.30 5.75 -14.44
C TYR A 126 -2.81 7.14 -14.86
N ASP A 127 -3.21 7.99 -13.93
CA ASP A 127 -3.69 9.34 -14.25
C ASP A 127 -2.64 10.18 -14.98
N MET A 128 -1.39 10.10 -14.54
CA MET A 128 -0.28 10.89 -15.10
C MET A 128 0.12 10.44 -16.51
N ALA A 129 -0.04 9.16 -16.83
CA ALA A 129 0.42 8.55 -18.08
C ALA A 129 -0.70 8.14 -19.05
N LYS A 130 -1.98 8.24 -18.69
CA LYS A 130 -3.12 7.78 -19.50
C LYS A 130 -3.25 8.44 -20.88
N ALA A 131 -2.61 9.59 -21.10
CA ALA A 131 -2.54 10.21 -22.42
C ALA A 131 -1.66 9.39 -23.39
N LEU A 132 -0.69 8.62 -22.88
CA LEU A 132 0.21 7.77 -23.65
C LEU A 132 -0.38 6.37 -23.86
N ASP A 133 -1.05 5.84 -22.83
CA ASP A 133 -1.64 4.50 -22.85
C ASP A 133 -2.86 4.43 -21.93
N LYS A 134 -4.06 4.32 -22.50
CA LYS A 134 -5.30 4.11 -21.73
C LYS A 134 -5.52 2.66 -21.32
N GLY A 135 -4.79 1.73 -21.94
CA GLY A 135 -4.89 0.29 -21.71
C GLY A 135 -4.05 -0.22 -20.54
N MET A 136 -3.41 0.67 -19.78
CA MET A 136 -2.63 0.28 -18.61
C MET A 136 -3.47 -0.52 -17.60
N VAL A 137 -2.88 -1.58 -17.03
CA VAL A 137 -3.56 -2.45 -16.06
C VAL A 137 -2.82 -2.41 -14.72
N ILE A 138 -3.55 -2.00 -13.68
CA ILE A 138 -3.10 -2.06 -12.30
C ILE A 138 -3.42 -3.45 -11.73
N GLY A 139 -2.42 -4.13 -11.17
CA GLY A 139 -2.59 -5.46 -10.62
C GLY A 139 -1.58 -5.81 -9.54
N ASP A 140 -1.68 -7.06 -9.05
CA ASP A 140 -0.80 -7.66 -8.06
C ASP A 140 -0.64 -6.85 -6.76
N ILE A 141 -1.62 -6.02 -6.41
CA ILE A 141 -1.58 -5.24 -5.17
C ILE A 141 -1.81 -6.20 -4.00
N ARG A 142 -0.79 -6.36 -3.15
CA ARG A 142 -0.84 -7.28 -2.01
C ARG A 142 0.12 -6.88 -0.91
N LEU A 143 -0.16 -7.33 0.29
CA LEU A 143 0.82 -7.37 1.37
C LEU A 143 1.90 -8.39 1.01
N VAL A 144 3.17 -8.04 1.17
CA VAL A 144 4.31 -8.92 0.86
C VAL A 144 5.17 -9.23 2.07
N GLU A 145 5.16 -8.36 3.07
CA GLU A 145 5.87 -8.60 4.33
C GLU A 145 5.23 -7.81 5.48
N LYS A 146 5.23 -8.38 6.67
CA LYS A 146 4.95 -7.65 7.90
C LYS A 146 5.80 -8.16 9.05
N ARG A 147 6.13 -7.24 9.96
CA ARG A 147 6.92 -7.52 11.16
C ARG A 147 6.30 -6.86 12.38
N GLY A 148 6.44 -7.51 13.53
CA GLY A 148 5.98 -7.01 14.82
C GLY A 148 4.57 -7.44 15.18
N GLY A 149 4.19 -7.15 16.44
CA GLY A 149 2.93 -7.57 17.02
C GLY A 149 2.89 -9.08 17.35
N LYS A 150 1.70 -9.57 17.73
CA LYS A 150 1.49 -10.95 18.20
C LYS A 150 1.84 -12.02 17.15
N SER A 151 1.66 -11.71 15.86
CA SER A 151 1.94 -12.65 14.75
C SER A 151 3.40 -12.68 14.30
N GLY A 152 4.28 -11.86 14.91
CA GLY A 152 5.70 -11.87 14.61
C GLY A 152 6.02 -11.40 13.19
N HIS A 153 6.89 -12.15 12.49
CA HIS A 153 7.32 -11.87 11.12
C HIS A 153 6.58 -12.79 10.14
N TRP A 154 5.95 -12.20 9.14
CA TRP A 154 5.33 -12.90 8.02
C TRP A 154 5.85 -12.32 6.70
N ARG A 155 6.09 -13.20 5.73
CA ARG A 155 6.51 -12.85 4.38
C ARG A 155 5.74 -13.70 3.37
N ALA A 156 5.32 -13.08 2.28
CA ALA A 156 4.68 -13.78 1.17
C ALA A 156 5.69 -14.70 0.46
N GLU A 157 5.23 -15.87 0.04
CA GLU A 157 6.04 -16.80 -0.73
C GLU A 157 6.52 -16.16 -2.04
N GLY A 158 7.80 -16.38 -2.37
CA GLY A 158 8.44 -15.83 -3.57
C GLY A 158 8.78 -14.33 -3.48
N TRP A 159 8.50 -13.65 -2.36
CA TRP A 159 8.91 -12.26 -2.19
C TRP A 159 10.39 -12.17 -1.83
N THR A 160 11.17 -11.58 -2.73
CA THR A 160 12.58 -11.16 -2.51
C THR A 160 12.64 -9.65 -2.66
N LYS A 161 13.28 -8.99 -1.70
CA LYS A 161 13.49 -7.54 -1.74
C LYS A 161 14.71 -7.22 -2.57
#